data_eee384aafc24e60740a73764c721bcec
#
_entry.id   eee384aafc24e60740a73764c721bcec
#
_cell.length_a   1.000
_cell.length_b   1.000
_cell.length_c   1.000
_cell.angle_alpha   90.00
_cell.angle_beta   90.00
_cell.angle_gamma   90.00
#
_symmetry.space_group_name_H-M   'P 1'
#
loop_
_entity.id
_entity.type
_entity.pdbx_description
1 polymer ?
#
loop_
_entity_poly.entity_id
_entity_poly.type
_entity_poly.pdbx_seq_one_letter_code
_entity_poly.pdbx_strand_id
1 'polypeptide(L)'
;MALKPKEHFHGSDLEKIEAVYGIKKEDIISFSANVNPLGVSFRLKETLTNHIDAITTYPDREYTSLRKCIADYVHTNYKNIVVGNGSTELISLFIQITHPMKALIVGPTYSEYEREVAMGGGRSHYFSLTEASEFELDTKALTEELSANVDLLILCNPNNPTSSVIKRQQMREILDYCKRKSITVLVDETYVEFAEEPDEVTAIPLTEYYNNIVILRGISKFFAAPGLRLGYAICGNRDLLNEINQKKNPWTINSLAAIAGEIMFQDEDYIKKTRELISSERARICARLDESPNFKVYHAHANFVLVKITTDKFTSEDAFDACIRKNLMIRDCSTFPFLNNK
;
A
#
# COMPACT_ATOMS: atom_id res chain seq x y z
N MET A 1 22.29 -33.21 10.39
CA MET A 1 21.07 -32.65 9.76
C MET A 1 21.51 -31.39 9.05
N ALA A 2 21.44 -31.33 7.72
CA ALA A 2 21.72 -30.10 6.98
C ALA A 2 20.63 -29.08 7.35
N LEU A 3 21.05 -27.92 7.85
CA LEU A 3 20.17 -26.79 8.09
C LEU A 3 19.46 -26.47 6.76
N LYS A 4 18.14 -26.65 6.69
CA LYS A 4 17.36 -26.15 5.55
C LYS A 4 17.63 -24.64 5.42
N PRO A 5 17.78 -24.10 4.19
CA PRO A 5 17.84 -22.66 4.01
C PRO A 5 16.64 -22.03 4.72
N LYS A 6 16.89 -21.01 5.53
CA LYS A 6 15.83 -20.30 6.26
C LYS A 6 14.87 -19.69 5.21
N GLU A 7 13.61 -20.06 5.31
CA GLU A 7 12.59 -19.58 4.39
C GLU A 7 12.03 -18.24 4.88
N HIS A 8 12.10 -17.22 4.03
CA HIS A 8 11.41 -15.95 4.28
C HIS A 8 9.96 -16.05 3.85
N PHE A 9 9.05 -15.51 4.69
CA PHE A 9 7.62 -15.52 4.45
C PHE A 9 7.11 -14.12 4.07
N HIS A 10 6.31 -14.05 3.01
CA HIS A 10 5.53 -12.86 2.72
C HIS A 10 4.36 -12.74 3.71
N GLY A 11 3.85 -11.53 3.94
CA GLY A 11 2.80 -11.30 4.93
C GLY A 11 1.49 -12.08 4.73
N SER A 12 1.27 -12.65 3.54
CA SER A 12 0.07 -13.41 3.17
C SER A 12 0.32 -14.92 2.98
N ASP A 13 1.52 -15.44 3.27
CA ASP A 13 1.93 -16.83 2.97
C ASP A 13 1.41 -17.85 4.02
N LEU A 14 0.11 -17.82 4.32
CA LEU A 14 -0.48 -18.70 5.35
C LEU A 14 -0.35 -20.18 4.99
N GLU A 15 -0.53 -20.56 3.72
CA GLU A 15 -0.34 -21.94 3.25
C GLU A 15 1.11 -22.42 3.42
N LYS A 16 2.07 -21.53 3.21
CA LYS A 16 3.48 -21.85 3.41
C LYS A 16 3.81 -22.02 4.90
N ILE A 17 3.24 -21.18 5.76
CA ILE A 17 3.34 -21.32 7.23
C ILE A 17 2.74 -22.65 7.67
N GLU A 18 1.57 -23.02 7.18
CA GLU A 18 0.93 -24.29 7.49
C GLU A 18 1.83 -25.48 7.10
N ALA A 19 2.42 -25.42 5.89
CA ALA A 19 3.32 -26.47 5.41
C ALA A 19 4.62 -26.61 6.23
N VAL A 20 5.17 -25.49 6.73
CA VAL A 20 6.47 -25.47 7.44
C VAL A 20 6.30 -25.73 8.95
N TYR A 21 5.30 -25.12 9.58
CA TYR A 21 5.09 -25.18 11.05
C TYR A 21 4.03 -26.19 11.47
N GLY A 22 3.21 -26.71 10.55
CA GLY A 22 2.11 -27.62 10.86
C GLY A 22 0.94 -26.95 11.58
N ILE A 23 0.86 -25.62 11.55
CA ILE A 23 -0.20 -24.82 12.16
C ILE A 23 -1.25 -24.58 11.08
N LYS A 24 -2.50 -24.94 11.33
CA LYS A 24 -3.58 -24.70 10.37
C LYS A 24 -3.77 -23.22 10.13
N LYS A 25 -3.93 -22.82 8.87
CA LYS A 25 -4.05 -21.42 8.48
C LYS A 25 -5.24 -20.71 9.14
N GLU A 26 -6.34 -21.42 9.41
CA GLU A 26 -7.51 -20.91 10.12
C GLU A 26 -7.26 -20.60 11.60
N ASP A 27 -6.22 -21.20 12.22
CA ASP A 27 -5.83 -20.98 13.60
C ASP A 27 -4.82 -19.82 13.75
N ILE A 28 -4.31 -19.27 12.64
CA ILE A 28 -3.30 -18.19 12.63
C ILE A 28 -3.98 -16.83 12.76
N ILE A 29 -3.58 -16.08 13.79
CA ILE A 29 -3.90 -14.65 13.90
C ILE A 29 -2.80 -13.86 13.19
N SER A 30 -3.13 -13.31 12.02
CA SER A 30 -2.14 -12.62 11.19
C SER A 30 -2.05 -11.12 11.52
N PHE A 31 -0.88 -10.70 12.00
CA PHE A 31 -0.44 -9.30 12.11
C PHE A 31 0.48 -8.90 10.95
N SER A 32 0.65 -9.75 9.95
CA SER A 32 1.66 -9.62 8.89
C SER A 32 1.09 -9.07 7.58
N ALA A 33 -0.19 -9.32 7.28
CA ALA A 33 -0.82 -8.94 6.03
C ALA A 33 -1.36 -7.48 6.02
N ASN A 34 -1.37 -6.81 7.17
CA ASN A 34 -1.86 -5.43 7.36
C ASN A 34 -3.31 -5.22 6.87
N VAL A 35 -4.15 -6.24 7.01
CA VAL A 35 -5.57 -6.16 6.68
C VAL A 35 -6.34 -5.68 7.89
N ASN A 36 -7.38 -4.86 7.69
CA ASN A 36 -8.23 -4.37 8.76
C ASN A 36 -8.83 -5.52 9.59
N PRO A 37 -8.62 -5.56 10.91
CA PRO A 37 -9.08 -6.67 11.76
C PRO A 37 -10.61 -6.74 11.93
N LEU A 38 -11.36 -5.69 11.58
CA LEU A 38 -12.82 -5.74 11.56
C LEU A 38 -13.37 -6.71 10.51
N GLY A 39 -12.55 -7.10 9.52
CA GLY A 39 -13.01 -7.84 8.35
C GLY A 39 -13.96 -7.01 7.50
N VAL A 40 -14.61 -7.63 6.53
CA VAL A 40 -15.58 -6.93 5.67
C VAL A 40 -16.86 -6.56 6.42
N SER A 41 -17.44 -5.39 6.11
CA SER A 41 -18.65 -4.90 6.80
C SER A 41 -19.84 -5.83 6.59
N PHE A 42 -20.79 -5.78 7.54
CA PHE A 42 -22.05 -6.53 7.41
C PHE A 42 -22.83 -6.10 6.16
N ARG A 43 -22.89 -4.79 5.90
CA ARG A 43 -23.54 -4.23 4.71
C ARG A 43 -22.97 -4.80 3.43
N LEU A 44 -21.62 -4.93 3.35
CA LEU A 44 -20.97 -5.54 2.20
C LEU A 44 -21.32 -7.01 2.03
N LYS A 45 -21.27 -7.80 3.13
CA LYS A 45 -21.63 -9.23 3.08
C LYS A 45 -23.06 -9.44 2.59
N GLU A 46 -24.01 -8.71 3.14
CA GLU A 46 -25.41 -8.76 2.75
C GLU A 46 -25.58 -8.37 1.27
N THR A 47 -24.96 -7.27 0.84
CA THR A 47 -25.05 -6.84 -0.57
C THR A 47 -24.51 -7.89 -1.52
N LEU A 48 -23.32 -8.46 -1.25
CA LEU A 48 -22.73 -9.49 -2.12
C LEU A 48 -23.56 -10.75 -2.17
N THR A 49 -24.14 -11.16 -1.03
CA THR A 49 -25.05 -12.32 -0.98
C THR A 49 -26.29 -12.11 -1.84
N ASN A 50 -26.88 -10.93 -1.77
CA ASN A 50 -28.09 -10.58 -2.52
C ASN A 50 -27.84 -10.35 -4.02
N HIS A 51 -26.58 -10.13 -4.43
CA HIS A 51 -26.19 -9.85 -5.81
C HIS A 51 -25.27 -10.93 -6.40
N ILE A 52 -25.26 -12.12 -5.82
CA ILE A 52 -24.37 -13.20 -6.31
C ILE A 52 -24.61 -13.53 -7.78
N ASP A 53 -25.83 -13.43 -8.26
CA ASP A 53 -26.18 -13.69 -9.66
C ASP A 53 -25.58 -12.69 -10.67
N ALA A 54 -25.03 -11.57 -10.19
CA ALA A 54 -24.31 -10.64 -11.05
C ALA A 54 -23.08 -11.25 -11.73
N ILE A 55 -22.59 -12.40 -11.25
CA ILE A 55 -21.50 -13.16 -11.90
C ILE A 55 -21.90 -13.72 -13.26
N THR A 56 -23.19 -13.80 -13.58
CA THR A 56 -23.71 -14.32 -14.85
C THR A 56 -23.62 -13.32 -16.01
N THR A 57 -23.31 -12.05 -15.71
CA THR A 57 -23.23 -10.97 -16.70
C THR A 57 -21.92 -10.19 -16.59
N TYR A 58 -21.46 -9.64 -17.73
CA TYR A 58 -20.33 -8.71 -17.70
C TYR A 58 -20.71 -7.41 -17.00
N PRO A 59 -19.81 -6.81 -16.20
CA PRO A 59 -20.03 -5.49 -15.63
C PRO A 59 -20.02 -4.39 -16.70
N ASP A 60 -20.43 -3.16 -16.30
CA ASP A 60 -20.25 -1.97 -17.14
C ASP A 60 -18.76 -1.84 -17.53
N ARG A 61 -18.49 -1.80 -18.84
CA ARG A 61 -17.13 -1.71 -19.39
C ARG A 61 -16.36 -0.48 -18.89
N GLU A 62 -17.08 0.62 -18.68
CA GLU A 62 -16.52 1.89 -18.22
C GLU A 62 -16.53 2.03 -16.70
N TYR A 63 -17.19 1.11 -15.98
CA TYR A 63 -17.34 1.16 -14.51
C TYR A 63 -17.83 2.53 -14.03
N THR A 64 -18.77 3.13 -14.76
CA THR A 64 -19.18 4.53 -14.56
C THR A 64 -19.71 4.79 -13.15
N SER A 65 -20.60 3.92 -12.63
CA SER A 65 -21.16 4.03 -11.29
C SER A 65 -20.07 3.91 -10.23
N LEU A 66 -19.24 2.88 -10.31
CA LEU A 66 -18.10 2.67 -9.39
C LEU A 66 -17.15 3.87 -9.38
N ARG A 67 -16.76 4.39 -10.55
CA ARG A 67 -15.86 5.55 -10.66
C ARG A 67 -16.47 6.81 -10.06
N LYS A 68 -17.79 7.00 -10.14
CA LYS A 68 -18.50 8.10 -9.48
C LYS A 68 -18.48 7.93 -7.96
N CYS A 69 -18.77 6.73 -7.44
CA CYS A 69 -18.69 6.46 -6.01
C CYS A 69 -17.28 6.69 -5.45
N ILE A 70 -16.23 6.25 -6.18
CA ILE A 70 -14.84 6.55 -5.80
C ILE A 70 -14.59 8.06 -5.82
N ALA A 71 -15.06 8.77 -6.85
CA ALA A 71 -14.86 10.21 -7.00
C ALA A 71 -15.47 10.99 -5.83
N ASP A 72 -16.68 10.63 -5.43
CA ASP A 72 -17.37 11.23 -4.28
C ASP A 72 -16.61 10.95 -2.98
N TYR A 73 -16.13 9.71 -2.79
CA TYR A 73 -15.36 9.30 -1.62
C TYR A 73 -14.01 10.03 -1.47
N VAL A 74 -13.31 10.28 -2.58
CA VAL A 74 -11.99 10.93 -2.57
C VAL A 74 -12.02 12.40 -3.01
N HIS A 75 -13.20 12.97 -3.23
CA HIS A 75 -13.43 14.36 -3.61
C HIS A 75 -12.68 14.79 -4.87
N THR A 76 -12.83 14.01 -5.95
CA THR A 76 -12.23 14.32 -7.25
C THR A 76 -13.21 14.12 -8.42
N ASN A 77 -12.77 14.38 -9.66
CA ASN A 77 -13.61 14.13 -10.84
C ASN A 77 -13.51 12.64 -11.24
N TYR A 78 -14.67 11.97 -11.43
CA TYR A 78 -14.69 10.55 -11.84
C TYR A 78 -13.94 10.28 -13.15
N LYS A 79 -13.79 11.28 -14.02
CA LYS A 79 -13.00 11.19 -15.27
C LYS A 79 -11.49 11.07 -15.02
N ASN A 80 -11.02 11.40 -13.82
CA ASN A 80 -9.63 11.27 -13.41
C ASN A 80 -9.33 9.89 -12.83
N ILE A 81 -10.33 9.01 -12.73
CA ILE A 81 -10.22 7.72 -12.05
C ILE A 81 -10.14 6.60 -13.08
N VAL A 82 -9.18 5.72 -12.87
CA VAL A 82 -9.05 4.42 -13.54
C VAL A 82 -9.16 3.33 -12.50
N VAL A 83 -9.94 2.29 -12.77
CA VAL A 83 -10.10 1.14 -11.89
C VAL A 83 -9.36 -0.07 -12.47
N GLY A 84 -8.84 -0.94 -11.59
CA GLY A 84 -8.05 -2.12 -11.97
C GLY A 84 -8.19 -3.28 -10.98
N ASN A 85 -7.67 -4.44 -11.35
CA ASN A 85 -7.67 -5.67 -10.58
C ASN A 85 -6.65 -5.62 -9.43
N GLY A 86 -6.95 -4.76 -8.42
CA GLY A 86 -6.02 -4.38 -7.37
C GLY A 86 -5.03 -3.31 -7.82
N SER A 87 -4.35 -2.67 -6.86
CA SER A 87 -3.32 -1.66 -7.16
C SER A 87 -2.12 -2.24 -7.91
N THR A 88 -1.81 -3.52 -7.74
CA THR A 88 -0.68 -4.19 -8.41
C THR A 88 -0.85 -4.20 -9.94
N GLU A 89 -2.05 -4.49 -10.46
CA GLU A 89 -2.29 -4.39 -11.91
C GLU A 89 -2.05 -2.98 -12.43
N LEU A 90 -2.48 -1.98 -11.66
CA LEU A 90 -2.31 -0.58 -12.03
C LEU A 90 -0.85 -0.13 -12.00
N ILE A 91 -0.04 -0.65 -11.06
CA ILE A 91 1.42 -0.44 -11.04
C ILE A 91 2.03 -1.01 -12.33
N SER A 92 1.73 -2.27 -12.64
CA SER A 92 2.25 -2.94 -13.84
C SER A 92 1.86 -2.19 -15.12
N LEU A 93 0.59 -1.83 -15.25
CA LEU A 93 0.07 -1.10 -16.40
C LEU A 93 0.72 0.28 -16.56
N PHE A 94 0.86 1.01 -15.46
CA PHE A 94 1.51 2.31 -15.46
C PHE A 94 2.98 2.24 -15.89
N ILE A 95 3.74 1.28 -15.36
CA ILE A 95 5.14 1.06 -15.73
C ILE A 95 5.26 0.62 -17.20
N GLN A 96 4.38 -0.25 -17.68
CA GLN A 96 4.34 -0.66 -19.09
C GLN A 96 4.02 0.48 -20.06
N ILE A 97 3.26 1.49 -19.62
CA ILE A 97 2.90 2.65 -20.43
C ILE A 97 4.03 3.67 -20.45
N THR A 98 4.58 3.97 -19.27
CA THR A 98 5.59 5.02 -19.13
C THR A 98 7.00 4.56 -19.50
N HIS A 99 7.26 3.26 -19.55
CA HIS A 99 8.57 2.66 -19.88
C HIS A 99 9.75 3.37 -19.23
N PRO A 100 9.77 3.52 -17.89
CA PRO A 100 10.84 4.24 -17.25
C PRO A 100 12.15 3.47 -17.41
N MET A 101 13.17 4.12 -17.99
CA MET A 101 14.51 3.55 -18.10
C MET A 101 15.22 3.56 -16.75
N LYS A 102 14.95 4.58 -15.93
CA LYS A 102 15.55 4.75 -14.62
C LYS A 102 14.53 5.24 -13.60
N ALA A 103 14.21 4.39 -12.61
CA ALA A 103 13.33 4.71 -11.52
C ALA A 103 14.12 4.94 -10.21
N LEU A 104 13.73 5.96 -9.44
CA LEU A 104 14.14 6.15 -8.05
C LEU A 104 13.00 5.69 -7.14
N ILE A 105 13.30 4.77 -6.23
CA ILE A 105 12.33 4.23 -5.27
C ILE A 105 12.73 4.69 -3.87
N VAL A 106 11.84 5.32 -3.13
CA VAL A 106 12.09 5.66 -1.72
C VAL A 106 11.83 4.41 -0.87
N GLY A 107 12.87 3.97 -0.17
CA GLY A 107 12.83 2.70 0.59
C GLY A 107 13.57 2.78 1.93
N PRO A 108 13.39 1.75 2.78
CA PRO A 108 12.78 0.43 2.52
C PRO A 108 11.31 0.56 2.15
N THR A 109 10.84 -0.25 1.18
CA THR A 109 9.45 -0.22 0.75
C THR A 109 9.03 -1.54 0.08
N TYR A 110 7.84 -1.57 -0.49
CA TYR A 110 7.24 -2.74 -1.13
C TYR A 110 8.04 -3.20 -2.36
N SER A 111 8.47 -4.44 -2.39
CA SER A 111 9.38 -4.99 -3.41
C SER A 111 8.81 -5.06 -4.83
N GLU A 112 7.48 -5.06 -4.97
CA GLU A 112 6.86 -5.15 -6.31
C GLU A 112 7.15 -3.93 -7.19
N TYR A 113 7.46 -2.78 -6.61
CA TYR A 113 7.82 -1.61 -7.42
C TYR A 113 9.10 -1.88 -8.24
N GLU A 114 10.16 -2.37 -7.58
CA GLU A 114 11.41 -2.73 -8.25
C GLU A 114 11.21 -3.84 -9.27
N ARG A 115 10.44 -4.88 -8.88
CA ARG A 115 10.11 -5.99 -9.76
C ARG A 115 9.41 -5.52 -11.03
N GLU A 116 8.38 -4.67 -10.93
CA GLU A 116 7.64 -4.19 -12.09
C GLU A 116 8.49 -3.29 -12.99
N VAL A 117 9.33 -2.43 -12.42
CA VAL A 117 10.31 -1.63 -13.20
C VAL A 117 11.25 -2.54 -13.98
N ALA A 118 11.80 -3.58 -13.32
CA ALA A 118 12.68 -4.55 -13.97
C ALA A 118 11.97 -5.35 -15.09
N MET A 119 10.72 -5.77 -14.85
CA MET A 119 9.90 -6.44 -15.87
C MET A 119 9.59 -5.53 -17.08
N GLY A 120 9.46 -4.22 -16.85
CA GLY A 120 9.33 -3.21 -17.90
C GLY A 120 10.64 -2.90 -18.65
N GLY A 121 11.76 -3.53 -18.27
CA GLY A 121 13.09 -3.31 -18.87
C GLY A 121 13.86 -2.12 -18.29
N GLY A 122 13.32 -1.46 -17.29
CA GLY A 122 13.98 -0.35 -16.58
C GLY A 122 14.95 -0.83 -15.49
N ARG A 123 15.65 0.14 -14.91
CA ARG A 123 16.51 -0.07 -13.74
C ARG A 123 16.05 0.81 -12.61
N SER A 124 16.00 0.25 -11.41
CA SER A 124 15.72 0.99 -10.18
C SER A 124 16.96 1.18 -9.34
N HIS A 125 16.96 2.25 -8.58
CA HIS A 125 17.86 2.47 -7.45
C HIS A 125 17.04 3.10 -6.33
N TYR A 126 17.59 3.06 -5.13
CA TYR A 126 16.87 3.45 -3.93
C TYR A 126 17.41 4.74 -3.34
N PHE A 127 16.50 5.62 -2.95
CA PHE A 127 16.76 6.62 -1.92
C PHE A 127 16.45 6.01 -0.56
N SER A 128 17.46 5.90 0.30
CA SER A 128 17.31 5.19 1.58
C SER A 128 16.78 6.11 2.67
N LEU A 129 15.62 5.79 3.21
CA LEU A 129 15.19 6.29 4.51
C LEU A 129 16.02 5.62 5.59
N THR A 130 16.54 6.40 6.53
CA THR A 130 17.48 5.92 7.54
C THR A 130 16.88 5.94 8.94
N GLU A 131 17.40 5.07 9.80
CA GLU A 131 17.05 5.08 11.21
C GLU A 131 17.42 6.40 11.90
N ALA A 132 18.51 7.04 11.47
CA ALA A 132 18.97 8.31 12.04
C ALA A 132 17.96 9.45 11.87
N SER A 133 17.15 9.39 10.81
CA SER A 133 16.03 10.31 10.56
C SER A 133 14.67 9.74 11.00
N GLU A 134 14.63 8.70 11.83
CA GLU A 134 13.39 7.99 12.21
C GLU A 134 12.59 7.51 10.99
N PHE A 135 13.27 7.22 9.87
CA PHE A 135 12.68 6.90 8.57
C PHE A 135 11.79 8.01 7.97
N GLU A 136 11.93 9.24 8.46
CA GLU A 136 11.29 10.39 7.82
C GLU A 136 12.05 10.80 6.56
N LEU A 137 11.31 11.31 5.57
CA LEU A 137 11.87 11.74 4.31
C LEU A 137 12.46 13.14 4.40
N ASP A 138 13.75 13.27 4.12
CA ASP A 138 14.38 14.56 3.82
C ASP A 138 14.13 14.94 2.35
N THR A 139 13.20 15.86 2.15
CA THR A 139 12.80 16.33 0.81
C THR A 139 13.95 16.96 0.05
N LYS A 140 14.86 17.67 0.75
CA LYS A 140 16.01 18.33 0.11
C LYS A 140 17.00 17.27 -0.38
N ALA A 141 17.37 16.33 0.47
CA ALA A 141 18.26 15.23 0.10
C ALA A 141 17.68 14.40 -1.06
N LEU A 142 16.38 14.11 -1.04
CA LEU A 142 15.71 13.43 -2.16
C LEU A 142 15.82 14.22 -3.46
N THR A 143 15.58 15.53 -3.46
CA THR A 143 15.64 16.34 -4.67
C THR A 143 17.07 16.48 -5.21
N GLU A 144 18.09 16.44 -4.38
CA GLU A 144 19.49 16.37 -4.78
C GLU A 144 19.81 15.04 -5.50
N GLU A 145 19.29 13.92 -5.00
CA GLU A 145 19.43 12.58 -5.62
C GLU A 145 18.71 12.46 -6.96
N LEU A 146 17.56 13.12 -7.13
CA LEU A 146 16.78 13.15 -8.37
C LEU A 146 17.48 13.90 -9.53
N SER A 147 18.71 14.40 -9.34
CA SER A 147 19.38 15.29 -10.28
C SER A 147 19.80 14.65 -11.61
N ALA A 148 19.92 13.34 -11.73
CA ALA A 148 20.56 12.68 -12.87
C ALA A 148 19.65 11.62 -13.55
N ASN A 149 18.94 12.04 -14.62
CA ASN A 149 18.31 11.12 -15.58
C ASN A 149 17.33 10.10 -14.95
N VAL A 150 16.55 10.52 -13.96
CA VAL A 150 15.45 9.72 -13.40
C VAL A 150 14.18 10.03 -14.19
N ASP A 151 13.47 8.99 -14.63
CA ASP A 151 12.22 9.13 -15.38
C ASP A 151 11.00 9.00 -14.47
N LEU A 152 11.14 8.20 -13.42
CA LEU A 152 10.08 7.83 -12.49
C LEU A 152 10.56 7.90 -11.05
N LEU A 153 9.81 8.60 -10.20
CA LEU A 153 9.93 8.54 -8.75
C LEU A 153 8.77 7.71 -8.20
N ILE A 154 9.05 6.72 -7.35
CA ILE A 154 8.03 5.90 -6.68
C ILE A 154 8.06 6.16 -5.18
N LEU A 155 6.90 6.53 -4.64
CA LEU A 155 6.67 6.83 -3.22
C LEU A 155 5.54 5.95 -2.69
N CYS A 156 5.68 5.41 -1.49
CA CYS A 156 4.59 4.79 -0.73
C CYS A 156 4.24 5.73 0.44
N ASN A 157 2.98 6.12 0.58
CA ASN A 157 2.59 7.16 1.54
C ASN A 157 1.20 6.91 2.16
N PRO A 158 1.11 6.44 3.41
CA PRO A 158 2.18 6.05 4.35
C PRO A 158 3.06 4.91 3.83
N ASN A 159 4.35 4.95 4.18
CA ASN A 159 5.31 3.97 3.67
C ASN A 159 5.18 2.61 4.39
N ASN A 160 5.27 1.55 3.64
CA ASN A 160 5.37 0.18 4.16
C ASN A 160 6.82 -0.31 3.98
N PRO A 161 7.60 -0.63 5.05
CA PRO A 161 7.13 -0.98 6.40
C PRO A 161 7.32 0.11 7.47
N THR A 162 7.82 1.30 7.13
CA THR A 162 8.21 2.29 8.14
C THR A 162 7.03 3.03 8.79
N SER A 163 5.87 3.02 8.16
CA SER A 163 4.67 3.76 8.56
C SER A 163 4.84 5.29 8.56
N SER A 164 5.98 5.79 8.08
CA SER A 164 6.25 7.22 7.93
C SER A 164 5.40 7.86 6.83
N VAL A 165 5.17 9.16 6.92
CA VAL A 165 4.34 9.91 5.96
C VAL A 165 5.09 11.08 5.34
N ILE A 166 4.71 11.39 4.12
CA ILE A 166 5.06 12.61 3.40
C ILE A 166 3.82 13.51 3.46
N LYS A 167 3.92 14.66 4.14
CA LYS A 167 2.82 15.60 4.21
C LYS A 167 2.60 16.29 2.87
N ARG A 168 1.37 16.77 2.63
CA ARG A 168 1.00 17.39 1.35
C ARG A 168 1.92 18.54 0.94
N GLN A 169 2.41 19.34 1.90
CA GLN A 169 3.35 20.42 1.60
C GLN A 169 4.69 19.89 1.07
N GLN A 170 5.26 18.86 1.70
CA GLN A 170 6.48 18.19 1.23
C GLN A 170 6.27 17.56 -0.16
N MET A 171 5.11 16.92 -0.37
CA MET A 171 4.73 16.34 -1.66
C MET A 171 4.68 17.40 -2.75
N ARG A 172 4.17 18.59 -2.45
CA ARG A 172 4.17 19.73 -3.39
C ARG A 172 5.58 20.12 -3.81
N GLU A 173 6.51 20.24 -2.88
CA GLU A 173 7.91 20.55 -3.15
C GLU A 173 8.57 19.51 -4.05
N ILE A 174 8.31 18.24 -3.78
CA ILE A 174 8.79 17.11 -4.62
C ILE A 174 8.21 17.22 -6.03
N LEU A 175 6.90 17.45 -6.16
CA LEU A 175 6.22 17.55 -7.44
C LEU A 175 6.69 18.76 -8.27
N ASP A 176 6.94 19.90 -7.63
CA ASP A 176 7.50 21.08 -8.29
C ASP A 176 8.89 20.79 -8.86
N TYR A 177 9.73 20.09 -8.11
CA TYR A 177 11.04 19.67 -8.59
C TYR A 177 10.91 18.68 -9.75
N CYS A 178 10.14 17.63 -9.58
CA CYS A 178 9.91 16.58 -10.59
C CYS A 178 9.33 17.15 -11.89
N LYS A 179 8.38 18.10 -11.79
CA LYS A 179 7.78 18.76 -12.95
C LYS A 179 8.83 19.52 -13.78
N ARG A 180 9.75 20.25 -13.12
CA ARG A 180 10.85 20.96 -13.83
C ARG A 180 11.83 20.00 -14.52
N LYS A 181 11.94 18.77 -14.04
CA LYS A 181 12.84 17.74 -14.57
C LYS A 181 12.14 16.71 -15.46
N SER A 182 10.85 16.89 -15.73
CA SER A 182 10.03 15.93 -16.49
C SER A 182 9.99 14.53 -15.89
N ILE A 183 10.08 14.43 -14.56
CA ILE A 183 9.99 13.18 -13.80
C ILE A 183 8.53 12.92 -13.46
N THR A 184 8.04 11.73 -13.77
CA THR A 184 6.71 11.29 -13.32
C THR A 184 6.80 10.73 -11.90
N VAL A 185 5.77 10.96 -11.09
CA VAL A 185 5.71 10.53 -9.69
C VAL A 185 4.54 9.56 -9.52
N LEU A 186 4.84 8.35 -9.09
CA LEU A 186 3.86 7.35 -8.67
C LEU A 186 3.78 7.34 -7.15
N VAL A 187 2.60 7.60 -6.61
CA VAL A 187 2.36 7.61 -5.15
C VAL A 187 1.38 6.49 -4.81
N ASP A 188 1.84 5.51 -4.04
CA ASP A 188 0.97 4.45 -3.51
C ASP A 188 0.42 4.88 -2.15
N GLU A 189 -0.85 5.20 -2.12
CA GLU A 189 -1.61 5.61 -0.93
C GLU A 189 -2.45 4.46 -0.35
N THR A 190 -2.05 3.21 -0.50
CA THR A 190 -2.79 2.02 -0.01
C THR A 190 -3.12 2.09 1.49
N TYR A 191 -2.38 2.86 2.27
CA TYR A 191 -2.55 2.95 3.73
C TYR A 191 -3.02 4.32 4.23
N VAL A 192 -3.30 5.26 3.34
CA VAL A 192 -3.57 6.66 3.71
C VAL A 192 -4.82 6.82 4.58
N GLU A 193 -5.85 5.99 4.36
CA GLU A 193 -7.10 6.05 5.13
C GLU A 193 -6.91 5.74 6.62
N PHE A 194 -5.79 5.08 7.00
CA PHE A 194 -5.44 4.78 8.39
C PHE A 194 -4.71 5.92 9.12
N ALA A 195 -4.23 6.93 8.39
CA ALA A 195 -3.56 8.07 9.00
C ALA A 195 -4.51 8.84 9.92
N GLU A 196 -3.98 9.52 10.93
CA GLU A 196 -4.78 10.33 11.84
C GLU A 196 -5.45 11.50 11.12
N GLU A 197 -4.69 12.14 10.22
CA GLU A 197 -5.13 13.26 9.39
C GLU A 197 -4.94 12.90 7.91
N PRO A 198 -5.79 12.02 7.33
CA PRO A 198 -5.61 11.57 5.94
C PRO A 198 -5.59 12.73 4.94
N ASP A 199 -6.33 13.80 5.23
CA ASP A 199 -6.41 14.98 4.37
C ASP A 199 -5.11 15.77 4.31
N GLU A 200 -4.26 15.68 5.34
CA GLU A 200 -2.93 16.31 5.34
C GLU A 200 -1.86 15.46 4.63
N VAL A 201 -2.15 14.17 4.45
CA VAL A 201 -1.22 13.19 3.86
C VAL A 201 -1.51 12.95 2.39
N THR A 202 -2.80 12.84 2.02
CA THR A 202 -3.16 12.53 0.63
C THR A 202 -2.69 13.59 -0.36
N ALA A 203 -2.14 13.12 -1.47
CA ALA A 203 -1.74 13.95 -2.61
C ALA A 203 -2.86 14.13 -3.66
N ILE A 204 -4.05 13.55 -3.47
CA ILE A 204 -5.15 13.61 -4.43
C ILE A 204 -5.48 15.04 -4.86
N PRO A 205 -5.60 16.05 -3.95
CA PRO A 205 -5.89 17.42 -4.38
C PRO A 205 -4.81 18.02 -5.28
N LEU A 206 -3.59 17.49 -5.25
CA LEU A 206 -2.49 17.97 -6.10
C LEU A 206 -2.65 17.53 -7.57
N THR A 207 -3.46 16.50 -7.86
CA THR A 207 -3.73 16.05 -9.24
C THR A 207 -4.45 17.10 -10.10
N GLU A 208 -5.05 18.12 -9.49
CA GLU A 208 -5.65 19.25 -10.19
C GLU A 208 -4.61 20.23 -10.74
N TYR A 209 -3.42 20.29 -10.12
CA TYR A 209 -2.36 21.27 -10.44
C TYR A 209 -1.15 20.65 -11.11
N TYR A 210 -0.98 19.33 -10.95
CA TYR A 210 0.17 18.58 -11.45
C TYR A 210 -0.28 17.47 -12.41
N ASN A 211 0.31 17.45 -13.59
CA ASN A 211 0.07 16.43 -14.62
C ASN A 211 1.12 15.30 -14.60
N ASN A 212 2.10 15.40 -13.71
CA ASN A 212 3.18 14.43 -13.55
C ASN A 212 3.03 13.53 -12.31
N ILE A 213 1.82 13.43 -11.76
CA ILE A 213 1.53 12.55 -10.62
C ILE A 213 0.43 11.54 -10.96
N VAL A 214 0.62 10.30 -10.49
CA VAL A 214 -0.40 9.24 -10.45
C VAL A 214 -0.48 8.72 -9.03
N ILE A 215 -1.69 8.63 -8.49
CA ILE A 215 -1.94 8.14 -7.14
C ILE A 215 -2.66 6.81 -7.22
N LEU A 216 -2.20 5.82 -6.47
CA LEU A 216 -2.80 4.50 -6.39
C LEU A 216 -3.45 4.30 -5.02
N ARG A 217 -4.61 3.65 -5.01
CA ARG A 217 -5.31 3.19 -3.82
C ARG A 217 -5.97 1.83 -4.07
N GLY A 218 -6.35 1.14 -3.00
CA GLY A 218 -7.03 -0.14 -3.09
C GLY A 218 -7.85 -0.48 -1.86
N ILE A 219 -8.80 -1.38 -2.02
CA ILE A 219 -9.72 -1.81 -0.95
C ILE A 219 -9.16 -2.94 -0.06
N SER A 220 -7.98 -3.46 -0.39
CA SER A 220 -7.43 -4.67 0.22
C SER A 220 -7.15 -4.54 1.71
N LYS A 221 -6.78 -3.34 2.15
CA LYS A 221 -6.31 -3.09 3.51
C LYS A 221 -7.39 -2.47 4.37
N PHE A 222 -7.81 -1.25 4.06
CA PHE A 222 -8.78 -0.50 4.85
C PHE A 222 -10.16 -1.17 4.87
N PHE A 223 -10.65 -1.64 3.74
CA PHE A 223 -11.95 -2.30 3.61
C PHE A 223 -11.89 -3.83 3.79
N ALA A 224 -10.73 -4.37 4.20
CA ALA A 224 -10.53 -5.80 4.50
C ALA A 224 -10.96 -6.76 3.39
N ALA A 225 -10.89 -6.37 2.13
CA ALA A 225 -11.38 -7.15 0.99
C ALA A 225 -10.28 -7.47 -0.06
N PRO A 226 -9.12 -8.05 0.33
CA PRO A 226 -8.05 -8.33 -0.63
C PRO A 226 -8.47 -9.32 -1.72
N GLY A 227 -9.38 -10.25 -1.43
CA GLY A 227 -9.85 -11.26 -2.37
C GLY A 227 -10.76 -10.72 -3.49
N LEU A 228 -11.36 -9.55 -3.33
CA LEU A 228 -12.19 -8.92 -4.37
C LEU A 228 -11.35 -8.33 -5.50
N ARG A 229 -10.07 -8.01 -5.24
CA ARG A 229 -9.15 -7.50 -6.25
C ARG A 229 -9.61 -6.19 -6.90
N LEU A 230 -9.95 -5.18 -6.12
CA LEU A 230 -10.27 -3.84 -6.60
C LEU A 230 -9.22 -2.83 -6.13
N GLY A 231 -8.67 -2.10 -7.09
CA GLY A 231 -7.82 -0.94 -6.89
C GLY A 231 -8.23 0.18 -7.84
N TYR A 232 -7.74 1.38 -7.59
CA TYR A 232 -7.97 2.52 -8.45
C TYR A 232 -6.77 3.45 -8.49
N ALA A 233 -6.62 4.15 -9.63
CA ALA A 233 -5.64 5.20 -9.82
C ALA A 233 -6.34 6.54 -10.05
N ILE A 234 -5.72 7.62 -9.60
CA ILE A 234 -6.18 8.99 -9.81
C ILE A 234 -5.07 9.75 -10.52
N CYS A 235 -5.42 10.36 -11.65
CA CYS A 235 -4.48 11.12 -12.46
C CYS A 235 -5.18 12.28 -13.15
N GLY A 236 -4.58 13.47 -13.10
CA GLY A 236 -5.07 14.66 -13.81
C GLY A 236 -4.61 14.75 -15.27
N ASN A 237 -3.62 13.95 -15.67
CA ASN A 237 -3.04 13.95 -17.02
C ASN A 237 -3.94 13.22 -18.01
N ARG A 238 -4.55 13.95 -18.93
CA ARG A 238 -5.51 13.41 -19.92
C ARG A 238 -4.85 12.46 -20.92
N ASP A 239 -3.65 12.74 -21.35
CA ASP A 239 -2.95 11.91 -22.33
C ASP A 239 -2.59 10.57 -21.72
N LEU A 240 -2.05 10.56 -20.50
CA LEU A 240 -1.76 9.35 -19.76
C LEU A 240 -3.03 8.53 -19.47
N LEU A 241 -4.13 9.18 -19.08
CA LEU A 241 -5.41 8.49 -18.87
C LEU A 241 -5.94 7.84 -20.14
N ASN A 242 -5.79 8.50 -21.29
CA ASN A 242 -6.18 7.95 -22.60
C ASN A 242 -5.33 6.73 -22.94
N GLU A 243 -4.02 6.78 -22.73
CA GLU A 243 -3.13 5.63 -22.96
C GLU A 243 -3.47 4.46 -22.03
N ILE A 244 -3.72 4.72 -20.74
CA ILE A 244 -4.15 3.70 -19.78
C ILE A 244 -5.44 3.03 -20.26
N ASN A 245 -6.45 3.81 -20.65
CA ASN A 245 -7.73 3.28 -21.10
C ASN A 245 -7.64 2.48 -22.40
N GLN A 246 -6.69 2.82 -23.29
CA GLN A 246 -6.45 2.07 -24.53
C GLN A 246 -5.74 0.73 -24.29
N LYS A 247 -4.82 0.67 -23.32
CA LYS A 247 -4.01 -0.52 -23.04
C LYS A 247 -4.61 -1.43 -21.97
N LYS A 248 -5.48 -0.88 -21.11
CA LYS A 248 -6.16 -1.64 -20.05
C LYS A 248 -7.08 -2.70 -20.66
N ASN A 249 -7.03 -3.90 -20.10
CA ASN A 249 -7.98 -4.95 -20.48
C ASN A 249 -9.42 -4.52 -20.17
N PRO A 250 -10.37 -4.67 -21.10
CA PRO A 250 -11.78 -4.48 -20.79
C PRO A 250 -12.21 -5.52 -19.74
N TRP A 251 -13.18 -5.14 -18.88
CA TRP A 251 -13.70 -6.02 -17.83
C TRP A 251 -12.63 -6.56 -16.87
N THR A 252 -11.61 -5.75 -16.58
CA THR A 252 -10.50 -6.12 -15.68
C THR A 252 -10.98 -6.39 -14.26
N ILE A 253 -12.10 -5.78 -13.84
CA ILE A 253 -12.72 -5.97 -12.51
C ILE A 253 -13.96 -6.86 -12.67
N ASN A 254 -14.10 -7.86 -11.80
CA ASN A 254 -15.30 -8.71 -11.78
C ASN A 254 -16.53 -7.96 -11.26
N SER A 255 -17.73 -8.46 -11.61
CA SER A 255 -19.01 -7.82 -11.28
C SER A 255 -19.22 -7.63 -9.78
N LEU A 256 -18.81 -8.61 -8.95
CA LEU A 256 -18.95 -8.51 -7.50
C LEU A 256 -18.02 -7.45 -6.91
N ALA A 257 -16.79 -7.30 -7.44
CA ALA A 257 -15.88 -6.26 -7.00
C ALA A 257 -16.38 -4.84 -7.36
N ALA A 258 -17.03 -4.69 -8.53
CA ALA A 258 -17.65 -3.43 -8.91
C ALA A 258 -18.79 -3.05 -7.95
N ILE A 259 -19.72 -3.97 -7.68
CA ILE A 259 -20.82 -3.79 -6.72
C ILE A 259 -20.28 -3.51 -5.30
N ALA A 260 -19.27 -4.27 -4.88
CA ALA A 260 -18.65 -4.10 -3.57
C ALA A 260 -18.06 -2.69 -3.39
N GLY A 261 -17.37 -2.18 -4.41
CA GLY A 261 -16.80 -0.84 -4.36
C GLY A 261 -17.85 0.24 -4.20
N GLU A 262 -18.96 0.14 -4.92
CA GLU A 262 -20.08 1.10 -4.81
C GLU A 262 -20.66 1.18 -3.39
N ILE A 263 -20.62 0.08 -2.63
CA ILE A 263 -21.14 0.03 -1.25
C ILE A 263 -20.08 0.45 -0.23
N MET A 264 -18.83 -0.04 -0.37
CA MET A 264 -17.77 0.21 0.59
C MET A 264 -17.43 1.68 0.77
N PHE A 265 -17.34 2.42 -0.34
CA PHE A 265 -17.00 3.85 -0.32
C PHE A 265 -18.11 4.73 0.29
N GLN A 266 -19.30 4.19 0.53
CA GLN A 266 -20.44 4.87 1.16
C GLN A 266 -20.74 4.34 2.57
N ASP A 267 -19.92 3.41 3.11
CA ASP A 267 -20.14 2.82 4.43
C ASP A 267 -19.44 3.67 5.51
N GLU A 268 -20.02 4.84 5.80
CA GLU A 268 -19.45 5.83 6.74
C GLU A 268 -19.27 5.24 8.15
N ASP A 269 -20.19 4.40 8.60
CA ASP A 269 -20.10 3.75 9.91
C ASP A 269 -18.89 2.81 10.00
N TYR A 270 -18.63 2.03 8.93
CA TYR A 270 -17.47 1.17 8.87
C TYR A 270 -16.18 1.98 8.81
N ILE A 271 -16.13 3.03 8.01
CA ILE A 271 -14.99 3.94 7.87
C ILE A 271 -14.65 4.55 9.23
N LYS A 272 -15.63 5.09 9.94
CA LYS A 272 -15.47 5.69 11.26
C LYS A 272 -14.96 4.69 12.29
N LYS A 273 -15.64 3.52 12.42
CA LYS A 273 -15.23 2.45 13.34
C LYS A 273 -13.82 1.94 13.08
N THR A 274 -13.44 1.83 11.80
CA THR A 274 -12.08 1.43 11.42
C THR A 274 -11.05 2.42 11.92
N ARG A 275 -11.26 3.72 11.68
CA ARG A 275 -10.32 4.78 12.11
C ARG A 275 -10.19 4.83 13.62
N GLU A 276 -11.30 4.77 14.35
CA GLU A 276 -11.32 4.76 15.82
C GLU A 276 -10.56 3.56 16.39
N LEU A 277 -10.82 2.34 15.86
CA LEU A 277 -10.14 1.13 16.29
C LEU A 277 -8.64 1.21 16.03
N ILE A 278 -8.24 1.54 14.80
CA ILE A 278 -6.82 1.55 14.43
C ILE A 278 -6.06 2.62 15.19
N SER A 279 -6.60 3.81 15.37
CA SER A 279 -5.96 4.88 16.14
C SER A 279 -5.75 4.47 17.59
N SER A 280 -6.79 3.94 18.24
CA SER A 280 -6.72 3.52 19.66
C SER A 280 -5.77 2.34 19.86
N GLU A 281 -5.83 1.31 18.99
CA GLU A 281 -4.97 0.13 19.11
C GLU A 281 -3.51 0.45 18.76
N ARG A 282 -3.25 1.29 17.77
CA ARG A 282 -1.91 1.77 17.46
C ARG A 282 -1.28 2.46 18.67
N ALA A 283 -2.00 3.41 19.29
CA ALA A 283 -1.54 4.10 20.49
C ALA A 283 -1.27 3.12 21.64
N ARG A 284 -2.19 2.17 21.89
CA ARG A 284 -2.07 1.16 22.94
C ARG A 284 -0.85 0.24 22.71
N ILE A 285 -0.65 -0.24 21.49
CA ILE A 285 0.47 -1.13 21.14
C ILE A 285 1.80 -0.39 21.27
N CYS A 286 1.90 0.83 20.74
CA CYS A 286 3.12 1.64 20.87
C CYS A 286 3.48 1.86 22.34
N ALA A 287 2.54 2.33 23.17
CA ALA A 287 2.77 2.54 24.59
C ALA A 287 3.23 1.26 25.32
N ARG A 288 2.61 0.12 24.99
CA ARG A 288 2.98 -1.17 25.60
C ARG A 288 4.37 -1.66 25.20
N LEU A 289 4.78 -1.44 23.95
CA LEU A 289 6.11 -1.83 23.48
C LEU A 289 7.20 -0.91 24.03
N ASP A 290 6.93 0.38 24.20
CA ASP A 290 7.86 1.37 24.77
C ASP A 290 8.17 1.11 26.24
N GLU A 291 7.33 0.38 26.97
CA GLU A 291 7.63 -0.05 28.36
C GLU A 291 8.83 -1.03 28.42
N SER A 292 9.20 -1.66 27.32
CA SER A 292 10.26 -2.65 27.28
C SER A 292 11.57 -2.06 26.75
N PRO A 293 12.69 -2.15 27.50
CA PRO A 293 13.98 -1.67 27.04
C PRO A 293 14.56 -2.47 25.87
N ASN A 294 13.92 -3.58 25.49
CA ASN A 294 14.37 -4.43 24.37
C ASN A 294 13.84 -3.95 23.03
N PHE A 295 12.97 -2.93 22.99
CA PHE A 295 12.33 -2.44 21.78
C PHE A 295 12.50 -0.93 21.64
N LYS A 296 12.63 -0.46 20.40
CA LYS A 296 12.44 0.91 20.00
C LYS A 296 11.27 0.92 19.01
N VAL A 297 10.25 1.72 19.30
CA VAL A 297 9.07 1.89 18.46
C VAL A 297 9.23 3.15 17.63
N TYR A 298 9.01 3.06 16.31
CA TYR A 298 9.01 4.23 15.43
C TYR A 298 7.61 4.80 15.33
N HIS A 299 7.53 6.12 15.10
CA HIS A 299 6.24 6.79 14.92
C HIS A 299 5.46 6.19 13.76
N ALA A 300 4.19 5.85 13.98
CA ALA A 300 3.39 5.09 13.04
C ALA A 300 2.12 5.84 12.64
N HIS A 301 1.84 5.91 11.33
CA HIS A 301 0.65 6.54 10.77
C HIS A 301 -0.31 5.54 10.09
N ALA A 302 0.16 4.32 9.77
CA ALA A 302 -0.66 3.26 9.16
C ALA A 302 -1.28 2.34 10.22
N ASN A 303 -1.83 1.20 9.79
CA ASN A 303 -2.35 0.14 10.66
C ASN A 303 -1.30 -0.90 11.04
N PHE A 304 -0.03 -0.52 11.01
CA PHE A 304 1.11 -1.30 11.47
C PHE A 304 2.16 -0.39 12.08
N VAL A 305 3.03 -0.97 12.89
CA VAL A 305 4.07 -0.29 13.63
C VAL A 305 5.41 -0.96 13.33
N LEU A 306 6.41 -0.18 12.93
CA LEU A 306 7.78 -0.68 12.83
C LEU A 306 8.43 -0.65 14.21
N VAL A 307 9.04 -1.78 14.59
CA VAL A 307 9.68 -1.95 15.90
C VAL A 307 11.10 -2.48 15.67
N LYS A 308 12.09 -1.84 16.31
CA LYS A 308 13.46 -2.33 16.34
C LYS A 308 13.71 -3.11 17.63
N ILE A 309 14.39 -4.24 17.51
CA ILE A 309 14.93 -5.01 18.63
C ILE A 309 16.26 -4.38 19.04
N THR A 310 16.36 -3.86 20.27
CA THR A 310 17.55 -3.14 20.78
C THR A 310 18.51 -4.04 21.55
N THR A 311 18.14 -5.28 21.79
CA THR A 311 18.95 -6.28 22.50
C THR A 311 19.64 -7.23 21.55
N ASP A 312 20.78 -7.79 21.95
CA ASP A 312 21.49 -8.85 21.21
C ASP A 312 21.04 -10.26 21.58
N LYS A 313 20.07 -10.40 22.49
CA LYS A 313 19.58 -11.70 22.97
C LYS A 313 18.79 -12.48 21.95
N PHE A 314 18.15 -11.79 20.98
CA PHE A 314 17.35 -12.39 19.93
C PHE A 314 17.26 -11.47 18.71
N THR A 315 16.88 -12.04 17.58
CA THR A 315 16.72 -11.39 16.28
C THR A 315 15.23 -11.24 15.91
N SER A 316 14.92 -10.54 14.83
CA SER A 316 13.57 -10.46 14.25
C SER A 316 13.02 -11.83 13.83
N GLU A 317 13.89 -12.72 13.36
CA GLU A 317 13.56 -14.09 13.01
C GLU A 317 13.21 -14.93 14.28
N ASP A 318 13.99 -14.78 15.36
CA ASP A 318 13.68 -15.43 16.63
C ASP A 318 12.32 -14.95 17.19
N ALA A 319 12.04 -13.65 17.05
CA ALA A 319 10.76 -13.08 17.44
C ALA A 319 9.61 -13.62 16.58
N PHE A 320 9.81 -13.74 15.27
CA PHE A 320 8.85 -14.38 14.37
C PHE A 320 8.57 -15.83 14.77
N ASP A 321 9.63 -16.65 14.99
CA ASP A 321 9.50 -18.07 15.39
C ASP A 321 8.77 -18.22 16.73
N ALA A 322 9.09 -17.36 17.70
CA ALA A 322 8.44 -17.36 19.00
C ALA A 322 6.95 -17.01 18.93
N CYS A 323 6.58 -16.05 18.05
CA CYS A 323 5.21 -15.63 17.84
C CYS A 323 4.40 -16.69 17.08
N ILE A 324 4.94 -17.21 15.96
CA ILE A 324 4.20 -18.15 15.12
C ILE A 324 3.91 -19.47 15.85
N ARG A 325 4.79 -19.94 16.75
CA ARG A 325 4.53 -21.09 17.64
C ARG A 325 3.39 -20.87 18.62
N LYS A 326 2.92 -19.62 18.76
CA LYS A 326 1.71 -19.22 19.50
C LYS A 326 0.56 -18.82 18.58
N ASN A 327 0.61 -19.24 17.33
CA ASN A 327 -0.35 -18.92 16.28
C ASN A 327 -0.43 -17.42 15.95
N LEU A 328 0.60 -16.63 16.26
CA LEU A 328 0.66 -15.21 15.98
C LEU A 328 1.68 -14.95 14.86
N MET A 329 1.21 -14.59 13.69
CA MET A 329 2.08 -14.29 12.55
C MET A 329 2.41 -12.80 12.51
N ILE A 330 3.61 -12.42 12.93
CA ILE A 330 4.17 -11.07 12.75
C ILE A 330 4.96 -10.98 11.44
N ARG A 331 5.44 -9.80 11.08
CA ARG A 331 6.29 -9.59 9.90
C ARG A 331 7.77 -9.46 10.32
N ASP A 332 8.60 -10.39 9.87
CA ASP A 332 10.05 -10.19 9.87
C ASP A 332 10.42 -9.20 8.75
N CYS A 333 10.94 -8.03 9.15
CA CYS A 333 11.30 -6.97 8.22
C CYS A 333 12.74 -7.05 7.71
N SER A 334 13.54 -8.05 8.10
CA SER A 334 14.90 -8.26 7.60
C SER A 334 14.97 -8.50 6.09
N THR A 335 13.83 -8.84 5.47
CA THR A 335 13.70 -9.04 4.02
C THR A 335 13.55 -7.73 3.22
N PHE A 336 13.29 -6.61 3.91
CA PHE A 336 13.22 -5.32 3.24
C PHE A 336 14.62 -4.74 3.02
N PRO A 337 14.92 -4.12 1.88
CA PRO A 337 16.17 -3.41 1.67
C PRO A 337 16.46 -2.41 2.81
N PHE A 338 17.70 -2.29 3.22
CA PHE A 338 18.18 -1.36 4.28
C PHE A 338 17.70 -1.65 5.70
N LEU A 339 16.85 -2.66 5.93
CA LEU A 339 16.55 -3.17 7.26
C LEU A 339 17.39 -4.42 7.54
N ASN A 340 17.73 -4.60 8.80
CA ASN A 340 18.49 -5.75 9.27
C ASN A 340 17.62 -6.69 10.13
N ASN A 341 18.23 -7.68 10.74
CA ASN A 341 17.56 -8.68 11.58
C ASN A 341 17.29 -8.19 13.03
N LYS A 342 17.21 -6.90 13.25
CA LYS A 342 16.87 -6.27 14.53
C LYS A 342 15.60 -5.47 14.39
#